data_d0776607792d79bff3a8dfbe9bdd4519
#
_entry.id   d0776607792d79bff3a8dfbe9bdd4519
#
_cell.length_a   1.000
_cell.length_b   1.000
_cell.length_c   1.000
_cell.angle_alpha   90.00
_cell.angle_beta   90.00
_cell.angle_gamma   90.00
#
_symmetry.space_group_name_H-M   'P 1'
#
loop_
_entity.id
_entity.type
_entity.pdbx_description
1 polymer ?
#
loop_
_entity_poly.entity_id
_entity_poly.type
_entity_poly.pdbx_seq_one_letter_code
_entity_poly.pdbx_strand_id
1 'polypeptide(L)'
;SPYKFSVYTGTPKNYNNTLQFLWQASSQAEWAIKCTACNYWNIASAGNDLLQMIGPPKPDISYENPGTICAKCGNTIHPATGRWVHGFPDRMFDYAGYHIPQPIMEMHYADPVAWKVLYGKMQGGYQTSTPDFYREILGEAYDTGTHLLTLEDITKVAVLPNRNDESAVMDYVRNSKLRVLGIDWGGGGKEGNYTTLSLCCLGFDGRIYVPWGIALRTPHDHIREAVEIIRITNKFGVDFIAHDFTGAGSLRETVLVHNGFPRDRIIPYYYVAFSSVKGSAAKFVPADKYNPRSTYHIDPTRAMLLVTGAIKLGKVQFFKYDYVNENDPGLLHHFLSLVEDVNFPAGHKSYRVVCEQGYRDEFAQATMLGCVCLWCMTSWPEYAVEP
;
A
#
# COMPACT_ATOMS: atom_id res chain seq x y z
N SER A 1 -22.34 19.07 -24.14
CA SER A 1 -23.57 18.40 -23.72
C SER A 1 -23.92 18.78 -22.28
N PRO A 2 -25.16 19.13 -21.96
CA PRO A 2 -25.58 19.41 -20.60
C PRO A 2 -25.54 18.14 -19.70
N TYR A 3 -25.45 16.94 -20.30
CA TYR A 3 -25.37 15.68 -19.59
C TYR A 3 -23.96 15.12 -19.72
N LYS A 4 -23.20 15.14 -18.63
CA LYS A 4 -21.91 14.44 -18.54
C LYS A 4 -22.17 13.03 -18.05
N PHE A 5 -21.77 12.05 -18.85
CA PHE A 5 -21.80 10.64 -18.49
C PHE A 5 -20.36 10.12 -18.41
N SER A 6 -20.00 9.52 -17.30
CA SER A 6 -18.67 8.94 -17.10
C SER A 6 -18.81 7.44 -16.87
N VAL A 7 -18.02 6.65 -17.56
CA VAL A 7 -17.94 5.19 -17.40
C VAL A 7 -16.52 4.82 -17.01
N TYR A 8 -16.39 4.07 -15.94
CA TYR A 8 -15.12 3.51 -15.49
C TYR A 8 -15.18 1.99 -15.66
N THR A 9 -14.22 1.44 -16.38
CA THR A 9 -14.15 -0.01 -16.62
C THR A 9 -12.72 -0.49 -16.32
N GLY A 10 -12.59 -1.71 -15.87
CA GLY A 10 -11.27 -2.29 -15.62
C GLY A 10 -11.37 -3.57 -14.81
N THR A 11 -10.19 -4.13 -14.53
CA THR A 11 -10.01 -5.29 -13.67
C THR A 11 -9.52 -4.81 -12.30
N PRO A 12 -10.20 -5.15 -11.20
CA PRO A 12 -9.73 -4.80 -9.87
C PRO A 12 -8.41 -5.53 -9.59
N LYS A 13 -7.47 -4.86 -8.90
CA LYS A 13 -6.19 -5.46 -8.53
C LYS A 13 -6.21 -5.94 -7.08
N ASN A 14 -6.21 -4.99 -6.15
CA ASN A 14 -6.26 -5.23 -4.71
C ASN A 14 -7.35 -4.33 -4.09
N TYR A 15 -7.59 -4.49 -2.79
CA TYR A 15 -8.62 -3.71 -2.08
C TYR A 15 -8.33 -2.20 -2.00
N ASN A 16 -7.10 -1.77 -2.21
CA ASN A 16 -6.65 -0.37 -2.16
C ASN A 16 -6.56 0.28 -3.56
N ASN A 17 -7.09 -0.37 -4.58
CA ASN A 17 -7.08 0.14 -5.95
C ASN A 17 -8.28 1.06 -6.19
N THR A 18 -8.10 2.05 -7.08
CA THR A 18 -9.13 3.00 -7.49
C THR A 18 -10.44 2.37 -7.91
N LEU A 19 -10.40 1.32 -8.74
CA LEU A 19 -11.61 0.66 -9.21
C LEU A 19 -12.39 0.04 -8.04
N GLN A 20 -11.70 -0.48 -7.02
CA GLN A 20 -12.32 -1.00 -5.83
C GLN A 20 -12.99 0.10 -4.98
N PHE A 21 -12.38 1.29 -4.89
CA PHE A 21 -13.03 2.43 -4.24
C PHE A 21 -14.29 2.88 -4.99
N LEU A 22 -14.22 2.92 -6.33
CA LEU A 22 -15.39 3.23 -7.15
C LEU A 22 -16.49 2.19 -6.96
N TRP A 23 -16.14 0.90 -6.92
CA TRP A 23 -17.06 -0.17 -6.60
C TRP A 23 -17.74 0.01 -5.25
N GLN A 24 -16.97 0.27 -4.19
CA GLN A 24 -17.49 0.49 -2.83
C GLN A 24 -18.41 1.71 -2.73
N ALA A 25 -18.16 2.75 -3.51
CA ALA A 25 -19.01 3.95 -3.57
C ALA A 25 -20.29 3.74 -4.38
N SER A 26 -20.32 2.73 -5.26
CA SER A 26 -21.40 2.47 -6.21
C SER A 26 -22.59 1.73 -5.60
N SER A 27 -23.58 1.42 -6.44
CA SER A 27 -24.74 0.60 -6.07
C SER A 27 -24.43 -0.90 -5.91
N GLN A 28 -23.24 -1.37 -6.30
CA GLN A 28 -22.74 -2.73 -6.16
C GLN A 28 -23.73 -3.80 -6.68
N ALA A 29 -24.02 -3.75 -7.98
CA ALA A 29 -24.91 -4.71 -8.60
C ALA A 29 -24.21 -6.02 -8.89
N GLU A 30 -24.76 -7.13 -8.38
CA GLU A 30 -24.35 -8.49 -8.64
C GLU A 30 -25.35 -9.22 -9.52
N TRP A 31 -24.84 -10.14 -10.34
CA TRP A 31 -25.69 -10.96 -11.19
C TRP A 31 -26.27 -12.13 -10.42
N ALA A 32 -27.59 -12.20 -10.27
CA ALA A 32 -28.28 -13.23 -9.52
C ALA A 32 -29.08 -14.15 -10.48
N ILE A 33 -28.87 -15.47 -10.34
CA ILE A 33 -29.48 -16.51 -11.19
C ILE A 33 -30.32 -17.44 -10.32
N LYS A 34 -31.60 -17.57 -10.65
CA LYS A 34 -32.51 -18.48 -9.94
C LYS A 34 -32.36 -19.92 -10.46
N CYS A 35 -32.09 -20.86 -9.59
CA CYS A 35 -32.14 -22.27 -9.92
C CYS A 35 -33.60 -22.75 -10.04
N THR A 36 -33.99 -23.33 -11.18
CA THR A 36 -35.35 -23.84 -11.42
C THR A 36 -35.63 -25.14 -10.66
N ALA A 37 -34.57 -25.90 -10.29
CA ALA A 37 -34.73 -27.18 -9.60
C ALA A 37 -34.93 -27.01 -8.07
N CYS A 38 -34.22 -26.08 -7.43
CA CYS A 38 -34.30 -25.92 -5.96
C CYS A 38 -34.74 -24.52 -5.51
N ASN A 39 -35.08 -23.63 -6.45
CA ASN A 39 -35.47 -22.22 -6.19
C ASN A 39 -34.43 -21.33 -5.49
N TYR A 40 -33.17 -21.81 -5.35
CA TYR A 40 -32.09 -21.03 -4.76
C TYR A 40 -31.66 -19.91 -5.72
N TRP A 41 -31.38 -18.72 -5.16
CA TRP A 41 -30.76 -17.63 -5.88
C TRP A 41 -29.25 -17.70 -5.75
N ASN A 42 -28.55 -17.93 -6.86
CA ASN A 42 -27.10 -17.94 -6.94
C ASN A 42 -26.60 -16.54 -7.25
N ILE A 43 -25.73 -15.99 -6.43
CA ILE A 43 -25.15 -14.65 -6.59
C ILE A 43 -23.73 -14.80 -7.15
N ALA A 44 -23.50 -14.19 -8.33
CA ALA A 44 -22.25 -14.35 -9.07
C ALA A 44 -21.13 -13.44 -8.52
N SER A 45 -20.80 -13.60 -7.23
CA SER A 45 -19.62 -13.00 -6.60
C SER A 45 -18.88 -14.04 -5.75
N ALA A 46 -17.56 -13.91 -5.58
CA ALA A 46 -16.73 -14.89 -4.86
C ALA A 46 -17.06 -14.94 -3.36
N GLY A 47 -17.48 -13.81 -2.79
CA GLY A 47 -17.98 -13.76 -1.40
C GLY A 47 -19.31 -14.48 -1.19
N ASN A 48 -19.99 -14.91 -2.26
CA ASN A 48 -21.23 -15.66 -2.23
C ASN A 48 -21.07 -17.01 -2.94
N ASP A 49 -21.63 -17.17 -4.14
CA ASP A 49 -21.80 -18.48 -4.78
C ASP A 49 -20.90 -18.72 -6.00
N LEU A 50 -20.20 -17.69 -6.52
CA LEU A 50 -19.54 -17.71 -7.82
C LEU A 50 -18.56 -18.88 -8.00
N LEU A 51 -17.75 -19.18 -6.98
CA LEU A 51 -16.78 -20.29 -7.04
C LEU A 51 -17.47 -21.64 -7.17
N GLN A 52 -18.59 -21.85 -6.46
CA GLN A 52 -19.39 -23.07 -6.51
C GLN A 52 -20.24 -23.17 -7.77
N MET A 53 -20.48 -22.04 -8.46
CA MET A 53 -21.19 -22.01 -9.73
C MET A 53 -20.34 -22.51 -10.91
N ILE A 54 -19.03 -22.56 -10.77
CA ILE A 54 -18.09 -23.03 -11.80
C ILE A 54 -17.95 -24.56 -11.69
N GLY A 55 -18.82 -25.27 -12.37
CA GLY A 55 -18.80 -26.71 -12.43
C GLY A 55 -17.83 -27.27 -13.47
N PRO A 56 -17.48 -28.58 -13.38
CA PRO A 56 -16.62 -29.24 -14.35
C PRO A 56 -17.25 -29.22 -15.75
N PRO A 57 -16.44 -29.13 -16.82
CA PRO A 57 -16.93 -29.17 -18.19
C PRO A 57 -17.70 -30.46 -18.43
N LYS A 58 -18.90 -30.39 -18.98
CA LYS A 58 -19.71 -31.54 -19.32
C LYS A 58 -19.20 -32.19 -20.62
N PRO A 59 -19.16 -33.54 -20.69
CA PRO A 59 -18.67 -34.24 -21.88
C PRO A 59 -19.65 -34.12 -23.05
N ASP A 60 -20.96 -34.02 -22.78
CA ASP A 60 -21.98 -33.84 -23.81
C ASP A 60 -22.19 -32.34 -24.08
N ILE A 61 -21.73 -31.96 -25.24
CA ILE A 61 -21.65 -30.59 -25.70
C ILE A 61 -23.06 -30.09 -26.02
N SER A 62 -23.79 -29.63 -25.02
CA SER A 62 -24.81 -28.61 -25.24
C SER A 62 -24.06 -27.26 -25.30
N TYR A 63 -24.05 -26.68 -26.47
CA TYR A 63 -23.46 -25.34 -26.68
C TYR A 63 -24.08 -24.24 -25.79
N GLU A 64 -25.20 -24.54 -25.14
CA GLU A 64 -25.96 -23.57 -24.37
C GLU A 64 -25.41 -23.39 -22.92
N ASN A 65 -24.80 -24.42 -22.33
CA ASN A 65 -24.26 -24.34 -20.97
C ASN A 65 -23.28 -25.47 -20.65
N PRO A 66 -21.98 -25.29 -20.88
CA PRO A 66 -20.96 -26.34 -20.69
C PRO A 66 -20.65 -26.68 -19.24
N GLY A 67 -21.03 -25.89 -18.25
CA GLY A 67 -20.63 -26.18 -16.89
C GLY A 67 -21.13 -25.27 -15.77
N THR A 68 -21.98 -24.28 -16.02
CA THR A 68 -22.54 -23.44 -14.95
C THR A 68 -23.57 -24.24 -14.13
N ILE A 69 -23.38 -24.32 -12.83
CA ILE A 69 -24.21 -25.12 -11.91
C ILE A 69 -24.71 -24.27 -10.73
N CYS A 70 -25.81 -24.72 -10.13
CA CYS A 70 -26.30 -24.15 -8.89
C CYS A 70 -25.37 -24.47 -7.71
N ALA A 71 -24.94 -23.49 -6.98
CA ALA A 71 -24.08 -23.65 -5.81
C ALA A 71 -24.70 -24.54 -4.73
N LYS A 72 -26.04 -24.55 -4.62
CA LYS A 72 -26.75 -25.32 -3.60
C LYS A 72 -27.01 -26.77 -3.97
N CYS A 73 -27.45 -27.06 -5.21
CA CYS A 73 -27.91 -28.40 -5.57
C CYS A 73 -27.14 -29.04 -6.73
N GLY A 74 -26.17 -28.32 -7.33
CA GLY A 74 -25.38 -28.82 -8.45
C GLY A 74 -26.10 -28.96 -9.80
N ASN A 75 -27.42 -28.67 -9.86
CA ASN A 75 -28.13 -28.69 -11.13
C ASN A 75 -27.67 -27.57 -12.04
N THR A 76 -27.71 -27.82 -13.36
CA THR A 76 -27.39 -26.81 -14.37
C THR A 76 -28.26 -25.58 -14.23
N ILE A 77 -27.67 -24.42 -14.27
CA ILE A 77 -28.35 -23.11 -14.35
C ILE A 77 -27.82 -22.36 -15.57
N HIS A 78 -28.66 -21.49 -16.15
CA HIS A 78 -28.29 -20.76 -17.36
C HIS A 78 -27.98 -19.29 -17.01
N PRO A 79 -26.75 -18.81 -17.22
CA PRO A 79 -26.36 -17.44 -16.84
C PRO A 79 -27.22 -16.35 -17.47
N ALA A 80 -27.72 -16.53 -18.71
CA ALA A 80 -28.58 -15.55 -19.38
C ALA A 80 -29.96 -15.32 -18.69
N THR A 81 -30.36 -16.22 -17.79
CA THR A 81 -31.66 -16.09 -17.09
C THR A 81 -31.58 -15.26 -15.80
N GLY A 82 -30.41 -14.71 -15.52
CA GLY A 82 -30.18 -13.90 -14.34
C GLY A 82 -30.75 -12.49 -14.42
N ARG A 83 -30.56 -11.76 -13.36
CA ARG A 83 -30.88 -10.33 -13.25
C ARG A 83 -29.92 -9.61 -12.35
N TRP A 84 -29.73 -8.32 -12.57
CA TRP A 84 -28.95 -7.47 -11.68
C TRP A 84 -29.71 -7.21 -10.37
N VAL A 85 -28.98 -7.36 -9.26
CA VAL A 85 -29.46 -7.04 -7.92
C VAL A 85 -28.47 -6.09 -7.28
N HIS A 86 -28.91 -4.89 -6.96
CA HIS A 86 -28.06 -3.86 -6.36
C HIS A 86 -28.00 -4.04 -4.85
N GLY A 87 -26.78 -4.11 -4.28
CA GLY A 87 -26.55 -4.14 -2.84
C GLY A 87 -26.98 -2.83 -2.17
N PHE A 88 -26.84 -1.70 -2.87
CA PHE A 88 -27.26 -0.36 -2.45
C PHE A 88 -28.18 0.28 -3.49
N PRO A 89 -29.49 -0.07 -3.52
CA PRO A 89 -30.40 0.39 -4.54
C PRO A 89 -30.54 1.92 -4.62
N ASP A 90 -30.42 2.61 -3.51
CA ASP A 90 -30.52 4.07 -3.42
C ASP A 90 -29.43 4.80 -4.22
N ARG A 91 -28.27 4.15 -4.42
CA ARG A 91 -27.16 4.70 -5.19
C ARG A 91 -27.27 4.48 -6.71
N MET A 92 -28.21 3.65 -7.14
CA MET A 92 -28.31 3.19 -8.54
C MET A 92 -28.46 4.33 -9.55
N PHE A 93 -29.14 5.42 -9.17
CA PHE A 93 -29.38 6.56 -10.06
C PHE A 93 -28.25 7.60 -10.05
N ASP A 94 -27.45 7.62 -8.99
CA ASP A 94 -26.33 8.55 -8.86
C ASP A 94 -25.03 7.92 -9.37
N TYR A 95 -24.76 6.69 -8.93
CA TYR A 95 -23.54 5.96 -9.29
C TYR A 95 -23.78 4.45 -9.34
N ALA A 96 -24.13 3.93 -10.51
CA ALA A 96 -24.34 2.50 -10.71
C ALA A 96 -23.01 1.77 -10.94
N GLY A 97 -22.78 0.69 -10.20
CA GLY A 97 -21.65 -0.23 -10.41
C GLY A 97 -22.15 -1.63 -10.68
N TYR A 98 -21.54 -2.31 -11.66
CA TYR A 98 -21.88 -3.67 -12.08
C TYR A 98 -20.65 -4.55 -12.04
N HIS A 99 -20.74 -5.69 -11.36
CA HIS A 99 -19.69 -6.70 -11.33
C HIS A 99 -19.97 -7.74 -12.42
N ILE A 100 -19.03 -7.91 -13.35
CA ILE A 100 -19.20 -8.76 -14.54
C ILE A 100 -18.07 -9.80 -14.59
N PRO A 101 -18.18 -10.92 -13.85
CA PRO A 101 -17.20 -12.00 -13.89
C PRO A 101 -17.32 -12.80 -15.19
N GLN A 102 -16.20 -13.40 -15.66
CA GLN A 102 -16.17 -14.17 -16.89
C GLN A 102 -17.21 -15.33 -16.93
N PRO A 103 -17.49 -16.06 -15.83
CA PRO A 103 -18.48 -17.15 -15.84
C PRO A 103 -19.91 -16.77 -16.23
N ILE A 104 -20.28 -15.48 -16.16
CA ILE A 104 -21.61 -15.02 -16.60
C ILE A 104 -21.61 -14.40 -18.01
N MET A 105 -20.44 -14.27 -18.62
CA MET A 105 -20.32 -13.71 -19.97
C MET A 105 -20.54 -14.79 -21.03
N GLU A 106 -21.38 -14.52 -22.03
CA GLU A 106 -21.76 -15.50 -23.07
C GLU A 106 -20.56 -16.13 -23.79
N MET A 107 -19.57 -15.33 -24.12
CA MET A 107 -18.32 -15.77 -24.74
C MET A 107 -17.55 -16.83 -23.94
N HIS A 108 -17.85 -16.98 -22.65
CA HIS A 108 -17.24 -17.99 -21.78
C HIS A 108 -18.20 -19.12 -21.43
N TYR A 109 -19.44 -18.82 -20.98
CA TYR A 109 -20.37 -19.87 -20.57
C TYR A 109 -21.03 -20.62 -21.72
N ALA A 110 -21.08 -20.08 -22.93
CA ALA A 110 -21.64 -20.74 -24.11
C ALA A 110 -20.60 -21.49 -24.96
N ASP A 111 -19.30 -21.29 -24.71
CA ASP A 111 -18.21 -21.96 -25.41
C ASP A 111 -17.56 -23.05 -24.53
N PRO A 112 -17.69 -24.35 -24.90
CA PRO A 112 -17.10 -25.45 -24.17
C PRO A 112 -15.57 -25.38 -24.04
N VAL A 113 -14.89 -24.79 -25.02
CA VAL A 113 -13.43 -24.63 -25.00
C VAL A 113 -13.04 -23.52 -24.02
N ALA A 114 -13.71 -22.37 -24.09
CA ALA A 114 -13.49 -21.28 -23.15
C ALA A 114 -13.82 -21.71 -21.71
N TRP A 115 -14.90 -22.44 -21.50
CA TRP A 115 -15.27 -22.97 -20.18
C TRP A 115 -14.22 -23.94 -19.63
N LYS A 116 -13.71 -24.85 -20.47
CA LYS A 116 -12.65 -25.80 -20.07
C LYS A 116 -11.38 -25.04 -19.63
N VAL A 117 -11.01 -23.99 -20.35
CA VAL A 117 -9.87 -23.13 -19.98
C VAL A 117 -10.13 -22.44 -18.64
N LEU A 118 -11.33 -21.86 -18.46
CA LEU A 118 -11.72 -21.18 -17.23
C LEU A 118 -11.68 -22.12 -16.03
N TYR A 119 -12.28 -23.30 -16.17
CA TYR A 119 -12.24 -24.35 -15.15
C TYR A 119 -10.82 -24.83 -14.85
N GLY A 120 -9.98 -25.00 -15.87
CA GLY A 120 -8.58 -25.36 -15.71
C GLY A 120 -7.78 -24.30 -14.96
N LYS A 121 -8.04 -23.01 -15.23
CA LYS A 121 -7.43 -21.90 -14.49
C LYS A 121 -7.84 -21.91 -13.00
N MET A 122 -9.10 -22.22 -12.70
CA MET A 122 -9.57 -22.39 -11.32
C MET A 122 -8.81 -23.49 -10.57
N GLN A 123 -8.37 -24.55 -11.28
CA GLN A 123 -7.58 -25.64 -10.72
C GLN A 123 -6.07 -25.35 -10.68
N GLY A 124 -5.64 -24.10 -10.92
CA GLY A 124 -4.22 -23.74 -10.96
C GLY A 124 -3.50 -24.09 -12.25
N GLY A 125 -4.24 -24.48 -13.31
CA GLY A 125 -3.68 -24.70 -14.64
C GLY A 125 -3.37 -23.40 -15.39
N TYR A 126 -2.74 -23.52 -16.56
CA TYR A 126 -2.38 -22.39 -17.44
C TYR A 126 -1.51 -21.34 -16.77
N GLN A 127 -0.69 -21.72 -15.77
CA GLN A 127 0.18 -20.83 -14.98
C GLN A 127 -0.59 -19.67 -14.32
N THR A 128 -1.88 -19.87 -14.04
CA THR A 128 -2.73 -18.86 -13.39
C THR A 128 -2.54 -18.94 -11.88
N SER A 129 -2.07 -17.86 -11.27
CA SER A 129 -2.01 -17.75 -9.81
C SER A 129 -3.41 -17.52 -9.22
N THR A 130 -3.59 -17.79 -7.93
CA THR A 130 -4.86 -17.49 -7.24
C THR A 130 -5.25 -16.01 -7.35
N PRO A 131 -4.34 -15.03 -7.12
CA PRO A 131 -4.65 -13.63 -7.35
C PRO A 131 -5.12 -13.32 -8.77
N ASP A 132 -4.45 -13.88 -9.78
CA ASP A 132 -4.82 -13.64 -11.18
C ASP A 132 -6.18 -14.26 -11.50
N PHE A 133 -6.48 -15.43 -10.95
CA PHE A 133 -7.81 -16.05 -11.12
C PHE A 133 -8.91 -15.14 -10.56
N TYR A 134 -8.76 -14.61 -9.34
CA TYR A 134 -9.75 -13.72 -8.74
C TYR A 134 -9.88 -12.41 -9.54
N ARG A 135 -8.77 -11.80 -9.89
CA ARG A 135 -8.74 -10.50 -10.58
C ARG A 135 -9.28 -10.60 -12.01
N GLU A 136 -8.75 -11.54 -12.80
CA GLU A 136 -9.04 -11.62 -14.24
C GLU A 136 -10.30 -12.41 -14.55
N ILE A 137 -10.56 -13.52 -13.82
CA ILE A 137 -11.67 -14.42 -14.13
C ILE A 137 -12.91 -14.05 -13.32
N LEU A 138 -12.74 -13.85 -12.02
CA LEU A 138 -13.89 -13.51 -11.17
C LEU A 138 -14.19 -12.00 -11.18
N GLY A 139 -13.27 -11.14 -11.66
CA GLY A 139 -13.45 -9.69 -11.67
C GLY A 139 -13.46 -9.07 -10.27
N GLU A 140 -12.80 -9.71 -9.31
CA GLU A 140 -12.79 -9.28 -7.91
C GLU A 140 -11.39 -8.88 -7.44
N ALA A 141 -11.34 -7.89 -6.55
CA ALA A 141 -10.11 -7.56 -5.86
C ALA A 141 -9.67 -8.74 -5.01
N TYR A 142 -8.40 -9.10 -5.11
CA TYR A 142 -7.81 -10.16 -4.31
C TYR A 142 -6.58 -9.63 -3.59
N ASP A 143 -6.64 -9.67 -2.27
CA ASP A 143 -5.49 -9.37 -1.43
C ASP A 143 -4.80 -10.70 -1.10
N THR A 144 -3.53 -10.78 -1.44
CA THR A 144 -2.70 -11.96 -1.14
C THR A 144 -2.37 -12.07 0.35
N GLY A 145 -2.84 -11.12 1.17
CA GLY A 145 -2.43 -11.00 2.57
C GLY A 145 -0.96 -10.55 2.72
N THR A 146 -0.35 -10.08 1.64
CA THR A 146 1.04 -9.61 1.63
C THR A 146 1.19 -8.15 2.00
N HIS A 147 0.09 -7.38 2.04
CA HIS A 147 0.12 -5.99 2.50
C HIS A 147 0.42 -5.92 3.99
N LEU A 148 1.39 -5.09 4.35
CA LEU A 148 1.79 -4.89 5.74
C LEU A 148 0.73 -4.15 6.56
N LEU A 149 0.01 -3.22 5.92
CA LEU A 149 -1.02 -2.39 6.54
C LEU A 149 -2.26 -2.33 5.66
N THR A 150 -3.41 -2.33 6.29
CA THR A 150 -4.71 -2.10 5.66
C THR A 150 -5.12 -0.63 5.80
N LEU A 151 -6.11 -0.19 5.00
CA LEU A 151 -6.71 1.14 5.14
C LEU A 151 -7.30 1.34 6.55
N GLU A 152 -7.85 0.29 7.15
CA GLU A 152 -8.36 0.33 8.52
C GLU A 152 -7.25 0.59 9.53
N ASP A 153 -6.08 -0.07 9.38
CA ASP A 153 -4.92 0.15 10.25
C ASP A 153 -4.48 1.61 10.20
N ILE A 154 -4.39 2.20 9.00
CA ILE A 154 -3.99 3.61 8.82
C ILE A 154 -5.06 4.57 9.37
N THR A 155 -6.34 4.34 9.08
CA THR A 155 -7.42 5.23 9.55
C THR A 155 -7.54 5.24 11.07
N LYS A 156 -7.29 4.13 11.73
CA LYS A 156 -7.27 4.05 13.21
C LYS A 156 -6.21 4.93 13.85
N VAL A 157 -5.09 5.18 13.17
CA VAL A 157 -3.97 5.98 13.68
C VAL A 157 -3.82 7.35 13.02
N ALA A 158 -4.59 7.66 11.98
CA ALA A 158 -4.64 8.96 11.32
C ALA A 158 -5.58 9.92 12.08
N VAL A 159 -5.29 10.13 13.36
CA VAL A 159 -6.15 10.82 14.33
C VAL A 159 -5.70 12.25 14.65
N LEU A 160 -4.53 12.66 14.16
CA LEU A 160 -4.03 14.01 14.37
C LEU A 160 -4.75 15.00 13.43
N PRO A 161 -4.67 16.31 13.68
CA PRO A 161 -5.22 17.34 12.78
C PRO A 161 -4.69 17.22 11.35
N ASN A 162 -5.34 17.94 10.43
CA ASN A 162 -4.87 18.01 9.06
C ASN A 162 -3.45 18.64 9.03
N ARG A 163 -2.54 18.07 8.26
CA ARG A 163 -1.15 18.52 8.11
C ARG A 163 -1.01 19.96 7.59
N ASN A 164 -2.06 20.53 6.99
CA ASN A 164 -2.11 21.90 6.51
C ASN A 164 -2.60 22.90 7.59
N ASP A 165 -3.07 22.42 8.74
CA ASP A 165 -3.39 23.22 9.90
C ASP A 165 -2.10 23.52 10.69
N GLU A 166 -1.43 24.61 10.33
CA GLU A 166 -0.13 24.96 10.89
C GLU A 166 -0.17 25.13 12.42
N SER A 167 -1.23 25.74 12.95
CA SER A 167 -1.37 25.96 14.39
C SER A 167 -1.44 24.65 15.15
N ALA A 168 -2.29 23.73 14.68
CA ALA A 168 -2.45 22.41 15.28
C ALA A 168 -1.20 21.55 15.15
N VAL A 169 -0.50 21.61 14.01
CA VAL A 169 0.81 20.94 13.83
C VAL A 169 1.83 21.47 14.83
N MET A 170 1.92 22.79 14.99
CA MET A 170 2.87 23.42 15.94
C MET A 170 2.60 23.05 17.40
N ASP A 171 1.37 22.75 17.77
CA ASP A 171 1.06 22.29 19.12
C ASP A 171 1.68 20.90 19.41
N TYR A 172 1.65 19.97 18.46
CA TYR A 172 2.37 18.69 18.59
C TYR A 172 3.88 18.87 18.63
N VAL A 173 4.43 19.77 17.80
CA VAL A 173 5.87 20.09 17.77
C VAL A 173 6.34 20.64 19.11
N ARG A 174 5.62 21.60 19.68
CA ARG A 174 5.98 22.23 20.98
C ARG A 174 5.87 21.28 22.16
N ASN A 175 4.90 20.36 22.10
CA ASN A 175 4.62 19.39 23.14
C ASN A 175 5.38 18.05 22.96
N SER A 176 6.47 18.04 22.19
CA SER A 176 7.31 16.85 21.96
C SER A 176 8.67 16.96 22.64
N LYS A 177 9.18 15.80 23.09
CA LYS A 177 10.53 15.67 23.69
C LYS A 177 11.63 15.82 22.64
N LEU A 178 11.41 15.29 21.45
CA LEU A 178 12.39 15.19 20.38
C LEU A 178 11.69 15.23 19.04
N ARG A 179 12.29 15.92 18.06
CA ARG A 179 11.74 16.12 16.70
C ARG A 179 12.78 15.72 15.67
N VAL A 180 12.41 14.77 14.84
CA VAL A 180 13.26 14.28 13.75
C VAL A 180 12.56 14.50 12.43
N LEU A 181 13.28 15.05 11.46
CA LEU A 181 12.85 15.10 10.08
C LEU A 181 13.45 13.92 9.33
N GLY A 182 12.61 12.93 9.00
CA GLY A 182 12.98 11.84 8.12
C GLY A 182 12.93 12.29 6.66
N ILE A 183 13.94 11.92 5.88
CA ILE A 183 14.08 12.31 4.47
C ILE A 183 14.36 11.08 3.63
N ASP A 184 13.49 10.85 2.65
CA ASP A 184 13.75 9.96 1.54
C ASP A 184 14.03 10.77 0.29
N TRP A 185 15.19 10.54 -0.35
CA TRP A 185 15.68 11.38 -1.44
C TRP A 185 15.12 10.95 -2.79
N GLY A 186 14.49 11.86 -3.49
CA GLY A 186 14.06 11.63 -4.86
C GLY A 186 15.24 11.37 -5.82
N GLY A 187 15.16 10.29 -6.59
CA GLY A 187 16.24 9.86 -7.50
C GLY A 187 16.37 10.65 -8.80
N GLY A 188 15.53 11.63 -9.08
CA GLY A 188 15.65 12.51 -10.26
C GLY A 188 15.39 11.83 -11.61
N GLY A 189 14.75 10.66 -11.66
CA GLY A 189 14.37 9.98 -12.89
C GLY A 189 13.18 10.61 -13.61
N LYS A 190 12.94 10.22 -14.87
CA LYS A 190 11.80 10.70 -15.69
C LYS A 190 10.42 10.41 -15.08
N GLU A 191 10.32 9.52 -14.10
CA GLU A 191 9.08 9.09 -13.47
C GLU A 191 8.75 9.80 -12.15
N GLY A 192 9.43 10.92 -11.83
CA GLY A 192 8.98 11.87 -10.81
C GLY A 192 9.07 11.38 -9.37
N ASN A 193 10.12 10.64 -8.96
CA ASN A 193 10.40 10.40 -7.57
C ASN A 193 10.79 11.72 -6.88
N TYR A 194 9.96 12.16 -5.95
CA TYR A 194 10.16 13.40 -5.21
C TYR A 194 10.88 13.13 -3.90
N THR A 195 11.75 14.04 -3.49
CA THR A 195 12.25 14.04 -2.12
C THR A 195 11.08 14.20 -1.17
N THR A 196 10.91 13.26 -0.27
CA THR A 196 9.78 13.23 0.66
C THR A 196 10.25 13.42 2.09
N LEU A 197 9.55 14.27 2.82
CA LEU A 197 9.86 14.65 4.19
C LEU A 197 8.75 14.18 5.13
N SER A 198 9.14 13.62 6.27
CA SER A 198 8.24 13.21 7.34
C SER A 198 8.72 13.79 8.67
N LEU A 199 7.88 14.58 9.34
CA LEU A 199 8.20 15.13 10.66
C LEU A 199 7.72 14.17 11.74
N CYS A 200 8.66 13.53 12.43
CA CYS A 200 8.41 12.59 13.51
C CYS A 200 8.71 13.24 14.85
N CYS A 201 7.72 13.31 15.74
CA CYS A 201 7.78 13.94 17.05
C CYS A 201 7.58 12.91 18.15
N LEU A 202 8.53 12.76 19.07
CA LEU A 202 8.38 11.88 20.23
C LEU A 202 7.61 12.59 21.35
N GLY A 203 6.44 12.09 21.69
CA GLY A 203 5.63 12.61 22.79
C GLY A 203 6.16 12.23 24.18
N PHE A 204 5.65 12.90 25.20
CA PHE A 204 5.96 12.60 26.61
C PHE A 204 5.35 11.28 27.07
N ASP A 205 4.35 10.76 26.37
CA ASP A 205 3.70 9.46 26.56
C ASP A 205 4.41 8.29 25.85
N GLY A 206 5.54 8.57 25.18
CA GLY A 206 6.32 7.58 24.46
C GLY A 206 5.79 7.22 23.06
N ARG A 207 4.71 7.83 22.60
CA ARG A 207 4.22 7.68 21.23
C ARG A 207 5.01 8.57 20.28
N ILE A 208 5.05 8.16 19.02
CA ILE A 208 5.57 8.98 17.93
C ILE A 208 4.35 9.59 17.22
N TYR A 209 4.36 10.90 17.13
CA TYR A 209 3.40 11.68 16.35
C TYR A 209 4.03 12.12 15.04
N VAL A 210 3.35 11.90 13.94
CA VAL A 210 3.73 12.38 12.61
C VAL A 210 2.69 13.42 12.17
N PRO A 211 2.79 14.67 12.68
CA PRO A 211 1.78 15.69 12.45
C PRO A 211 1.89 16.33 11.07
N TRP A 212 3.03 16.14 10.37
CA TRP A 212 3.29 16.81 9.10
C TRP A 212 4.20 15.99 8.18
N GLY A 213 4.00 16.18 6.88
CA GLY A 213 4.86 15.65 5.82
C GLY A 213 4.59 16.32 4.48
N ILE A 214 5.55 16.24 3.57
CA ILE A 214 5.47 16.82 2.23
C ILE A 214 6.34 16.06 1.22
N ALA A 215 5.90 16.02 -0.03
CA ALA A 215 6.74 15.68 -1.18
C ALA A 215 7.21 16.99 -1.85
N LEU A 216 8.51 17.21 -1.90
CA LEU A 216 9.10 18.41 -2.52
C LEU A 216 9.12 18.24 -4.04
N ARG A 217 8.36 19.07 -4.72
CA ARG A 217 8.27 19.07 -6.20
C ARG A 217 9.31 20.03 -6.82
N THR A 218 10.57 19.95 -6.37
CA THR A 218 11.68 20.75 -6.91
C THR A 218 12.48 19.88 -7.88
N PRO A 219 12.26 19.96 -9.20
CA PRO A 219 12.95 19.11 -10.13
C PRO A 219 14.46 19.44 -10.13
N HIS A 220 15.28 18.47 -9.72
CA HIS A 220 16.74 18.41 -9.88
C HIS A 220 17.59 19.58 -9.33
N ASP A 221 17.04 20.47 -8.50
CA ASP A 221 17.76 21.56 -7.88
C ASP A 221 18.07 21.24 -6.41
N HIS A 222 19.19 20.55 -6.18
CA HIS A 222 19.62 20.12 -4.85
C HIS A 222 19.89 21.28 -3.88
N ILE A 223 20.23 22.47 -4.40
CA ILE A 223 20.47 23.65 -3.59
C ILE A 223 19.14 24.21 -3.10
N ARG A 224 18.17 24.41 -3.97
CA ARG A 224 16.83 24.83 -3.57
C ARG A 224 16.16 23.86 -2.62
N GLU A 225 16.34 22.58 -2.87
CA GLU A 225 15.85 21.51 -2.00
C GLU A 225 16.45 21.60 -0.60
N ALA A 226 17.78 21.78 -0.49
CA ALA A 226 18.46 21.99 0.78
C ALA A 226 18.02 23.26 1.51
N VAL A 227 17.86 24.37 0.81
CA VAL A 227 17.34 25.63 1.39
C VAL A 227 15.93 25.45 1.93
N GLU A 228 15.06 24.75 1.20
CA GLU A 228 13.70 24.49 1.67
C GLU A 228 13.68 23.53 2.87
N ILE A 229 14.51 22.47 2.88
CA ILE A 229 14.68 21.58 4.03
C ILE A 229 15.14 22.38 5.26
N ILE A 230 16.13 23.25 5.12
CA ILE A 230 16.62 24.08 6.22
C ILE A 230 15.53 25.03 6.72
N ARG A 231 14.75 25.62 5.82
CA ARG A 231 13.59 26.46 6.20
C ARG A 231 12.58 25.66 7.04
N ILE A 232 12.29 24.43 6.64
CA ILE A 232 11.37 23.53 7.32
C ILE A 232 11.94 23.11 8.69
N THR A 233 13.22 22.77 8.78
CA THR A 233 13.86 22.40 10.05
C THR A 233 13.84 23.55 11.05
N ASN A 234 14.08 24.79 10.59
CA ASN A 234 13.98 25.98 11.43
C ASN A 234 12.54 26.27 11.86
N LYS A 235 11.58 26.14 10.95
CA LYS A 235 10.15 26.34 11.23
C LYS A 235 9.67 25.42 12.36
N PHE A 236 10.00 24.14 12.31
CA PHE A 236 9.54 23.14 13.28
C PHE A 236 10.52 22.92 14.44
N GLY A 237 11.64 23.63 14.49
CA GLY A 237 12.66 23.45 15.53
C GLY A 237 13.15 21.99 15.59
N VAL A 238 13.41 21.38 14.41
CA VAL A 238 13.84 20.01 14.27
C VAL A 238 15.17 19.79 14.97
N ASP A 239 15.27 18.75 15.80
CA ASP A 239 16.48 18.42 16.53
C ASP A 239 17.50 17.67 15.66
N PHE A 240 17.02 16.71 14.84
CA PHE A 240 17.85 15.91 13.94
C PHE A 240 17.21 15.71 12.59
N ILE A 241 18.04 15.55 11.55
CA ILE A 241 17.65 15.03 10.25
C ILE A 241 18.09 13.58 10.16
N ALA A 242 17.20 12.67 9.79
CA ALA A 242 17.48 11.26 9.47
C ALA A 242 17.30 11.04 7.97
N HIS A 243 18.32 10.57 7.27
CA HIS A 243 18.23 10.42 5.82
C HIS A 243 18.95 9.19 5.29
N ASP A 244 18.55 8.71 4.11
CA ASP A 244 19.29 7.70 3.37
C ASP A 244 20.62 8.29 2.88
N PHE A 245 21.72 7.67 3.30
CA PHE A 245 23.08 8.05 2.92
C PHE A 245 23.60 7.27 1.71
N THR A 246 22.83 6.30 1.21
CA THR A 246 23.18 5.44 0.08
C THR A 246 23.23 6.26 -1.21
N GLY A 247 24.12 5.93 -2.12
CA GLY A 247 24.21 6.59 -3.42
C GLY A 247 24.45 8.10 -3.33
N ALA A 248 23.49 8.92 -3.78
CA ALA A 248 23.60 10.38 -3.77
C ALA A 248 23.43 11.03 -2.39
N GLY A 249 23.09 10.26 -1.35
CA GLY A 249 22.80 10.78 -0.01
C GLY A 249 23.99 11.53 0.62
N SER A 250 25.23 11.07 0.40
CA SER A 250 26.43 11.75 0.86
C SER A 250 26.62 13.13 0.25
N LEU A 251 26.30 13.28 -1.04
CA LEU A 251 26.33 14.58 -1.73
C LEU A 251 25.24 15.49 -1.16
N ARG A 252 24.03 14.97 -0.93
CA ARG A 252 22.90 15.72 -0.35
C ARG A 252 23.22 16.21 1.07
N GLU A 253 23.85 15.37 1.91
CA GLU A 253 24.36 15.80 3.23
C GLU A 253 25.37 16.95 3.09
N THR A 254 26.31 16.84 2.16
CA THR A 254 27.30 17.89 1.91
C THR A 254 26.64 19.22 1.52
N VAL A 255 25.61 19.19 0.68
CA VAL A 255 24.86 20.39 0.31
C VAL A 255 24.12 20.99 1.50
N LEU A 256 23.47 20.18 2.36
CA LEU A 256 22.82 20.65 3.59
C LEU A 256 23.82 21.35 4.52
N VAL A 257 24.98 20.73 4.77
CA VAL A 257 26.03 21.29 5.63
C VAL A 257 26.59 22.59 5.05
N HIS A 258 26.83 22.63 3.73
CA HIS A 258 27.32 23.84 3.07
C HIS A 258 26.33 25.01 3.15
N ASN A 259 25.02 24.72 3.19
CA ASN A 259 23.96 25.72 3.39
C ASN A 259 23.66 26.01 4.87
N GLY A 260 24.52 25.57 5.80
CA GLY A 260 24.49 25.98 7.19
C GLY A 260 23.79 25.04 8.16
N PHE A 261 23.37 23.84 7.74
CA PHE A 261 22.81 22.87 8.71
C PHE A 261 23.94 22.18 9.48
N PRO A 262 23.87 22.08 10.82
CA PRO A 262 24.92 21.47 11.64
C PRO A 262 25.08 19.96 11.32
N ARG A 263 26.31 19.55 11.01
CA ARG A 263 26.60 18.17 10.59
C ARG A 263 26.35 17.12 11.68
N ASP A 264 26.54 17.48 12.93
CA ASP A 264 26.32 16.63 14.11
C ASP A 264 24.82 16.37 14.36
N ARG A 265 23.95 17.16 13.76
CA ARG A 265 22.49 16.99 13.79
C ARG A 265 21.95 16.22 12.58
N ILE A 266 22.81 15.72 11.70
CA ILE A 266 22.43 14.87 10.58
C ILE A 266 22.80 13.43 10.90
N ILE A 267 21.84 12.54 10.86
CA ILE A 267 21.99 11.12 11.15
C ILE A 267 21.87 10.34 9.84
N PRO A 268 23.01 9.91 9.26
CA PRO A 268 23.03 9.19 8.00
C PRO A 268 22.77 7.69 8.21
N TYR A 269 21.88 7.13 7.40
CA TYR A 269 21.52 5.71 7.38
C TYR A 269 22.02 5.05 6.10
N TYR A 270 22.74 3.95 6.25
CA TYR A 270 23.20 3.10 5.15
C TYR A 270 22.33 1.85 5.06
N TYR A 271 21.67 1.64 3.94
CA TYR A 271 20.88 0.43 3.72
C TYR A 271 21.80 -0.78 3.50
N VAL A 272 21.64 -1.80 4.33
CA VAL A 272 22.47 -3.02 4.32
C VAL A 272 21.60 -4.26 4.38
N ALA A 273 22.19 -5.40 3.98
CA ALA A 273 21.50 -6.67 4.11
C ALA A 273 21.43 -7.13 5.59
N PHE A 274 20.40 -7.90 5.92
CA PHE A 274 20.13 -8.48 7.23
C PHE A 274 21.33 -9.06 8.00
N SER A 275 22.22 -9.77 7.30
CA SER A 275 23.43 -10.38 7.90
C SER A 275 24.39 -9.36 8.53
N SER A 276 24.31 -8.11 8.11
CA SER A 276 25.24 -7.06 8.56
C SER A 276 24.84 -6.41 9.90
N VAL A 277 23.56 -6.50 10.29
CA VAL A 277 23.01 -5.88 11.52
C VAL A 277 22.74 -6.87 12.65
N LYS A 278 23.04 -8.17 12.47
CA LYS A 278 23.02 -9.24 13.49
C LYS A 278 21.81 -9.20 14.45
N GLY A 279 20.63 -9.14 13.91
CA GLY A 279 19.41 -9.23 14.73
C GLY A 279 18.74 -7.90 15.07
N SER A 280 19.42 -6.74 15.02
CA SER A 280 18.80 -5.43 15.17
C SER A 280 18.32 -4.85 13.85
N ALA A 281 17.40 -3.89 13.86
CA ALA A 281 16.98 -3.19 12.65
C ALA A 281 18.00 -2.13 12.21
N ALA A 282 18.73 -1.56 13.17
CA ALA A 282 19.79 -0.59 12.92
C ALA A 282 20.98 -0.82 13.84
N LYS A 283 22.19 -0.52 13.37
CA LYS A 283 23.44 -0.64 14.09
C LYS A 283 24.30 0.58 13.84
N PHE A 284 24.82 1.19 14.92
CA PHE A 284 25.80 2.26 14.82
C PHE A 284 27.16 1.72 14.33
N VAL A 285 27.74 2.41 13.35
CA VAL A 285 29.05 2.13 12.77
C VAL A 285 29.91 3.40 12.95
N PRO A 286 30.91 3.39 13.81
CA PRO A 286 31.79 4.55 14.02
C PRO A 286 32.63 4.83 12.79
N ALA A 287 33.03 6.09 12.63
CA ALA A 287 33.98 6.49 11.62
C ALA A 287 35.30 5.74 11.75
N ASP A 288 35.94 5.40 10.66
CA ASP A 288 37.28 4.82 10.60
C ASP A 288 38.12 5.49 9.49
N LYS A 289 39.35 4.96 9.27
CA LYS A 289 40.24 5.53 8.25
C LYS A 289 39.75 5.40 6.79
N TYR A 290 38.84 4.47 6.54
CA TYR A 290 38.26 4.24 5.20
C TYR A 290 36.90 4.91 5.06
N ASN A 291 36.19 5.09 6.17
CA ASN A 291 34.86 5.69 6.21
C ASN A 291 34.85 6.82 7.27
N PRO A 292 35.21 8.06 6.90
CA PRO A 292 35.39 9.16 7.84
C PRO A 292 34.10 9.70 8.45
N ARG A 293 32.94 9.12 8.08
CA ARG A 293 31.62 9.48 8.58
C ARG A 293 31.04 8.34 9.41
N SER A 294 30.72 8.59 10.67
CA SER A 294 29.91 7.66 11.47
C SER A 294 28.50 7.59 10.87
N THR A 295 28.00 6.37 10.72
CA THR A 295 26.69 6.10 10.10
C THR A 295 25.92 5.08 10.92
N TYR A 296 24.60 5.00 10.68
CA TYR A 296 23.84 3.83 11.10
C TYR A 296 23.63 2.91 9.91
N HIS A 297 23.97 1.64 10.07
CA HIS A 297 23.58 0.60 9.13
C HIS A 297 22.15 0.14 9.47
N ILE A 298 21.26 0.14 8.51
CA ILE A 298 19.86 -0.21 8.70
C ILE A 298 19.44 -1.31 7.72
N ASP A 299 18.75 -2.33 8.23
CA ASP A 299 18.03 -3.28 7.40
C ASP A 299 16.63 -2.70 7.11
N PRO A 300 16.35 -2.26 5.87
CA PRO A 300 15.11 -1.57 5.55
C PRO A 300 13.86 -2.46 5.76
N THR A 301 13.98 -3.76 5.52
CA THR A 301 12.89 -4.71 5.74
C THR A 301 12.51 -4.79 7.22
N ARG A 302 13.49 -5.02 8.09
CA ARG A 302 13.23 -5.07 9.53
C ARG A 302 12.76 -3.75 10.11
N ALA A 303 13.38 -2.66 9.70
CA ALA A 303 12.98 -1.34 10.14
C ALA A 303 11.53 -1.04 9.76
N MET A 304 11.14 -1.36 8.53
CA MET A 304 9.77 -1.17 8.06
C MET A 304 8.78 -2.06 8.81
N LEU A 305 9.13 -3.32 9.10
CA LEU A 305 8.30 -4.21 9.92
C LEU A 305 8.10 -3.68 11.34
N LEU A 306 9.14 -3.10 11.96
CA LEU A 306 9.01 -2.48 13.28
C LEU A 306 8.08 -1.27 13.23
N VAL A 307 8.21 -0.41 12.22
CA VAL A 307 7.34 0.77 12.07
C VAL A 307 5.90 0.36 11.81
N THR A 308 5.65 -0.60 10.91
CA THR A 308 4.30 -1.08 10.63
C THR A 308 3.68 -1.79 11.83
N GLY A 309 4.48 -2.53 12.59
CA GLY A 309 4.06 -3.11 13.87
C GLY A 309 3.69 -2.02 14.90
N ALA A 310 4.50 -0.96 15.03
CA ALA A 310 4.20 0.17 15.91
C ALA A 310 2.94 0.94 15.48
N ILE A 311 2.68 1.05 14.18
CA ILE A 311 1.44 1.62 13.62
C ILE A 311 0.24 0.79 14.08
N LYS A 312 0.25 -0.54 13.86
CA LYS A 312 -0.84 -1.44 14.29
C LYS A 312 -1.12 -1.38 15.78
N LEU A 313 -0.09 -1.15 16.58
CA LEU A 313 -0.21 -0.99 18.03
C LEU A 313 -0.61 0.43 18.47
N GLY A 314 -0.85 1.37 17.55
CA GLY A 314 -1.21 2.75 17.86
C GLY A 314 -0.08 3.57 18.50
N LYS A 315 1.18 3.12 18.38
CA LYS A 315 2.36 3.79 18.91
C LYS A 315 2.91 4.86 17.97
N VAL A 316 2.58 4.79 16.69
CA VAL A 316 2.81 5.83 15.70
C VAL A 316 1.47 6.36 15.23
N GLN A 317 1.25 7.67 15.36
CA GLN A 317 0.01 8.33 14.97
C GLN A 317 0.28 9.40 13.91
N PHE A 318 -0.63 9.54 12.97
CA PHE A 318 -0.46 10.39 11.80
C PHE A 318 -1.48 11.52 11.75
N PHE A 319 -1.15 12.57 10.96
CA PHE A 319 -2.11 13.55 10.51
C PHE A 319 -3.31 12.88 9.82
N LYS A 320 -4.43 13.61 9.77
CA LYS A 320 -5.69 13.12 9.19
C LYS A 320 -5.47 12.60 7.77
N TYR A 321 -5.97 11.39 7.50
CA TYR A 321 -5.90 10.79 6.18
C TYR A 321 -6.53 11.72 5.13
N ASP A 322 -5.74 12.12 4.13
CA ASP A 322 -6.10 13.04 3.07
C ASP A 322 -5.97 12.33 1.71
N TYR A 323 -6.99 11.59 1.33
CA TYR A 323 -7.11 11.14 -0.04
C TYR A 323 -7.56 12.33 -0.90
N VAL A 324 -6.76 12.71 -1.89
CA VAL A 324 -7.08 13.83 -2.77
C VAL A 324 -7.71 13.32 -4.07
N ASN A 325 -7.03 12.46 -4.81
CA ASN A 325 -7.50 11.80 -6.03
C ASN A 325 -6.51 10.71 -6.45
N GLU A 326 -6.81 10.02 -7.56
CA GLU A 326 -6.00 8.92 -8.10
C GLU A 326 -4.57 9.28 -8.47
N ASN A 327 -4.35 10.52 -8.92
CA ASN A 327 -3.03 11.01 -9.29
C ASN A 327 -2.23 11.52 -8.07
N ASP A 328 -2.91 11.76 -6.95
CA ASP A 328 -2.33 12.15 -5.67
C ASP A 328 -3.14 11.51 -4.55
N PRO A 329 -2.90 10.22 -4.27
CA PRO A 329 -3.67 9.47 -3.27
C PRO A 329 -3.32 9.87 -1.83
N GLY A 330 -2.47 10.88 -1.64
CA GLY A 330 -2.01 11.35 -0.33
C GLY A 330 -0.80 10.56 0.20
N LEU A 331 -0.08 11.19 1.13
CA LEU A 331 1.18 10.64 1.64
C LEU A 331 0.99 9.35 2.44
N LEU A 332 -0.10 9.22 3.19
CA LEU A 332 -0.36 8.02 3.99
C LEU A 332 -0.68 6.79 3.13
N HIS A 333 -1.08 6.99 1.87
CA HIS A 333 -1.28 5.90 0.93
C HIS A 333 0.01 5.11 0.63
N HIS A 334 1.18 5.75 0.76
CA HIS A 334 2.47 5.10 0.59
C HIS A 334 2.69 3.91 1.54
N PHE A 335 2.03 3.88 2.69
CA PHE A 335 2.06 2.73 3.59
C PHE A 335 1.21 1.56 3.11
N LEU A 336 0.15 1.84 2.35
CA LEU A 336 -0.75 0.81 1.82
C LEU A 336 -0.16 0.05 0.62
N SER A 337 0.89 0.60 0.01
CA SER A 337 1.62 -0.02 -1.11
C SER A 337 2.73 -0.97 -0.67
N LEU A 338 2.99 -1.06 0.63
CA LEU A 338 4.04 -1.94 1.17
C LEU A 338 3.56 -3.39 1.21
N VAL A 339 4.29 -4.27 0.55
CA VAL A 339 3.98 -5.71 0.47
C VAL A 339 5.16 -6.57 0.89
N GLU A 340 4.85 -7.76 1.39
CA GLU A 340 5.84 -8.80 1.64
C GLU A 340 6.22 -9.48 0.33
N ASP A 341 7.50 -9.44 -0.02
CA ASP A 341 8.06 -10.22 -1.14
C ASP A 341 8.87 -11.39 -0.59
N VAL A 342 8.37 -12.60 -0.84
CA VAL A 342 9.02 -13.85 -0.42
C VAL A 342 9.58 -14.54 -1.64
N ASN A 343 10.86 -14.35 -1.89
CA ASN A 343 11.57 -15.00 -2.97
C ASN A 343 12.33 -16.22 -2.48
N PHE A 344 12.45 -17.24 -3.34
CA PHE A 344 13.19 -18.49 -3.10
C PHE A 344 14.37 -18.65 -4.09
N PRO A 345 15.35 -17.74 -4.11
CA PRO A 345 16.49 -17.92 -4.99
C PRO A 345 17.37 -19.08 -4.47
N ALA A 346 17.58 -20.09 -5.31
CA ALA A 346 18.50 -21.20 -5.05
C ALA A 346 18.28 -21.95 -3.70
N GLY A 347 17.02 -22.10 -3.28
CA GLY A 347 16.68 -22.84 -2.05
C GLY A 347 16.79 -22.04 -0.75
N HIS A 348 17.15 -20.78 -0.80
CA HIS A 348 17.14 -19.89 0.36
C HIS A 348 15.90 -18.97 0.33
N LYS A 349 15.11 -19.01 1.40
CA LYS A 349 13.97 -18.11 1.59
C LYS A 349 14.51 -16.70 1.90
N SER A 350 14.35 -15.74 0.98
CA SER A 350 14.58 -14.33 1.27
C SER A 350 13.25 -13.63 1.49
N TYR A 351 13.18 -12.86 2.56
CA TYR A 351 12.02 -12.08 2.93
C TYR A 351 12.37 -10.59 2.81
N ARG A 352 11.55 -9.85 2.08
CA ARG A 352 11.73 -8.40 1.89
C ARG A 352 10.40 -7.68 1.98
N VAL A 353 10.45 -6.45 2.45
CA VAL A 353 9.38 -5.49 2.28
C VAL A 353 9.71 -4.65 1.05
N VAL A 354 8.78 -4.59 0.12
CA VAL A 354 8.93 -3.84 -1.14
C VAL A 354 7.68 -3.00 -1.40
N CYS A 355 7.82 -1.99 -2.24
CA CYS A 355 6.68 -1.27 -2.78
C CYS A 355 6.01 -2.07 -3.90
N GLU A 356 4.71 -2.16 -3.91
CA GLU A 356 3.96 -2.77 -5.02
C GLU A 356 4.24 -1.99 -6.31
N GLN A 357 4.43 -2.72 -7.42
CA GLN A 357 4.78 -2.12 -8.71
C GLN A 357 3.73 -1.09 -9.17
N GLY A 358 4.20 0.10 -9.54
CA GLY A 358 3.37 1.21 -9.99
C GLY A 358 2.83 2.11 -8.88
N TYR A 359 3.19 1.84 -7.63
CA TYR A 359 2.87 2.66 -6.47
C TYR A 359 4.12 3.36 -5.91
N ARG A 360 3.93 4.13 -4.84
CA ARG A 360 4.98 4.93 -4.17
C ARG A 360 5.08 4.54 -2.71
N ASP A 361 6.29 4.62 -2.14
CA ASP A 361 6.58 4.35 -0.74
C ASP A 361 7.47 5.40 -0.06
N GLU A 362 7.84 6.48 -0.77
CA GLU A 362 8.82 7.45 -0.28
C GLU A 362 8.43 8.06 1.08
N PHE A 363 7.13 8.30 1.35
CA PHE A 363 6.71 8.81 2.65
C PHE A 363 6.83 7.75 3.75
N ALA A 364 6.60 6.49 3.44
CA ALA A 364 6.81 5.40 4.38
C ALA A 364 8.30 5.24 4.69
N GLN A 365 9.18 5.35 3.70
CA GLN A 365 10.64 5.32 3.89
C GLN A 365 11.11 6.51 4.74
N ALA A 366 10.70 7.73 4.40
CA ALA A 366 11.02 8.91 5.20
C ALA A 366 10.56 8.78 6.66
N THR A 367 9.32 8.28 6.87
CA THR A 367 8.78 8.05 8.22
C THR A 367 9.56 6.97 8.95
N MET A 368 9.93 5.88 8.28
CA MET A 368 10.75 4.82 8.84
C MET A 368 12.08 5.36 9.38
N LEU A 369 12.79 6.15 8.58
CA LEU A 369 14.06 6.76 9.00
C LEU A 369 13.88 7.67 10.22
N GLY A 370 12.82 8.49 10.25
CA GLY A 370 12.49 9.34 11.37
C GLY A 370 12.17 8.56 12.65
N CYS A 371 11.35 7.52 12.56
CA CYS A 371 11.00 6.65 13.69
C CYS A 371 12.22 5.91 14.24
N VAL A 372 13.02 5.32 13.36
CA VAL A 372 14.24 4.60 13.75
C VAL A 372 15.22 5.55 14.44
N CYS A 373 15.38 6.77 13.95
CA CYS A 373 16.23 7.77 14.58
C CYS A 373 15.74 8.11 15.99
N LEU A 374 14.46 8.36 16.20
CA LEU A 374 13.89 8.59 17.52
C LEU A 374 14.15 7.42 18.47
N TRP A 375 13.97 6.19 17.99
CA TRP A 375 14.25 5.00 18.79
C TRP A 375 15.74 4.85 19.13
N CYS A 376 16.64 5.07 18.19
CA CYS A 376 18.09 5.03 18.45
C CYS A 376 18.53 6.09 19.47
N MET A 377 17.91 7.28 19.46
CA MET A 377 18.26 8.38 20.38
C MET A 377 17.69 8.21 21.80
N THR A 378 16.64 7.41 21.96
CA THR A 378 15.93 7.28 23.24
C THR A 378 16.08 5.93 23.93
N SER A 379 17.10 5.16 23.58
CA SER A 379 17.30 3.79 24.09
C SER A 379 16.20 2.84 23.59
N TRP A 380 16.35 2.43 22.38
CA TRP A 380 15.66 1.34 21.72
C TRP A 380 15.55 0.11 22.61
N PRO A 381 14.47 -0.28 23.13
CA PRO A 381 14.47 -1.63 23.68
C PRO A 381 13.13 -2.36 23.65
N GLU A 382 12.02 -1.67 23.70
CA GLU A 382 10.75 -2.38 23.91
C GLU A 382 10.17 -3.01 22.64
N TYR A 383 10.76 -2.68 21.47
CA TYR A 383 10.30 -3.18 20.18
C TYR A 383 11.38 -3.88 19.35
N ALA A 384 12.61 -3.91 19.82
CA ALA A 384 13.62 -4.84 19.34
C ALA A 384 13.22 -6.22 19.85
N VAL A 385 12.32 -6.86 19.12
CA VAL A 385 12.01 -8.25 19.37
C VAL A 385 13.31 -9.02 19.27
N GLU A 386 13.79 -9.50 20.42
CA GLU A 386 14.75 -10.58 20.41
C GLU A 386 14.14 -11.74 19.62
N PRO A 387 14.94 -12.45 18.82
CA PRO A 387 14.48 -13.50 17.95
C PRO A 387 13.76 -14.63 18.67
#